data_60a9da3002781c5dac988c73a83b29ee
#
_entry.id   60a9da3002781c5dac988c73a83b29ee
#
_cell.length_a   1.000
_cell.length_b   1.000
_cell.length_c   1.000
_cell.angle_alpha   90.00
_cell.angle_beta   90.00
_cell.angle_gamma   90.00
#
_symmetry.space_group_name_H-M   'P 1'
#
loop_
_entity.id
_entity.type
_entity.pdbx_description
1 polymer ?
#
loop_
_entity_poly.entity_id
_entity_poly.type
_entity_poly.pdbx_seq_one_letter_code
_entity_poly.pdbx_strand_id
1 'polypeptide(L)'
;MGEFDIGAYNQEVYAAQLRREFLQMLRESSAGYHFQPIFSAHTGRVEAYEALLRVKMPLLSSPLTVMKLAREMDKLYEVERLTAFKAASTFVMMQNRGRLHRNTKLFLNSIASSSLTDEDVAEFKAQFAELLNNLVIEITEEEEIDREALERKRRALGDQGAFALDDWGSGYSNSNSLLELSPDYIKVDINIICDIDTDADKQQL
;
A
#
# COMPACT_ATOMS: atom_id res chain seq x y z
N MET A 1 -37.38 -28.07 -16.77
CA MET A 1 -36.06 -28.61 -16.40
C MET A 1 -35.07 -27.58 -16.93
N GLY A 2 -34.52 -26.71 -16.06
CA GLY A 2 -33.59 -25.66 -16.50
C GLY A 2 -32.26 -26.28 -16.94
N GLU A 3 -31.71 -25.83 -18.04
CA GLU A 3 -30.36 -26.19 -18.48
C GLU A 3 -29.37 -25.79 -17.37
N PHE A 4 -28.56 -26.75 -16.94
CA PHE A 4 -27.49 -26.51 -15.98
C PHE A 4 -26.33 -25.81 -16.71
N ASP A 5 -26.10 -24.53 -16.40
CA ASP A 5 -25.01 -23.73 -16.98
C ASP A 5 -23.68 -24.08 -16.30
N ILE A 6 -22.89 -24.92 -16.99
CA ILE A 6 -21.55 -25.34 -16.54
C ILE A 6 -20.59 -24.13 -16.41
N GLY A 7 -20.77 -23.11 -17.25
CA GLY A 7 -19.94 -21.90 -17.21
C GLY A 7 -20.16 -21.10 -15.91
N ALA A 8 -21.42 -20.87 -15.57
CA ALA A 8 -21.81 -20.20 -14.32
C ALA A 8 -21.35 -20.99 -13.09
N TYR A 9 -21.54 -22.31 -13.09
CA TYR A 9 -21.06 -23.19 -11.99
C TYR A 9 -19.55 -23.09 -11.79
N ASN A 10 -18.77 -23.13 -12.86
CA ASN A 10 -17.30 -23.03 -12.77
C ASN A 10 -16.86 -21.65 -12.23
N GLN A 11 -17.56 -20.56 -12.58
CA GLN A 11 -17.29 -19.23 -12.06
C GLN A 11 -17.59 -19.14 -10.55
N GLU A 12 -18.69 -19.73 -10.09
CA GLU A 12 -19.03 -19.75 -8.67
C GLU A 12 -18.02 -20.55 -7.84
N VAL A 13 -17.57 -21.72 -8.33
CA VAL A 13 -16.54 -22.53 -7.68
C VAL A 13 -15.22 -21.76 -7.60
N TYR A 14 -14.82 -21.11 -8.68
CA TYR A 14 -13.61 -20.28 -8.72
C TYR A 14 -13.69 -19.13 -7.70
N ALA A 15 -14.80 -18.39 -7.68
CA ALA A 15 -15.01 -17.29 -6.74
C ALA A 15 -15.00 -17.76 -5.28
N ALA A 16 -15.62 -18.92 -4.99
CA ALA A 16 -15.61 -19.51 -3.65
C ALA A 16 -14.19 -19.89 -3.20
N GLN A 17 -13.39 -20.47 -4.09
CA GLN A 17 -12.01 -20.84 -3.81
C GLN A 17 -11.13 -19.61 -3.59
N LEU A 18 -11.30 -18.57 -4.41
CA LEU A 18 -10.58 -17.31 -4.29
C LEU A 18 -10.85 -16.61 -2.94
N ARG A 19 -12.13 -16.58 -2.51
CA ARG A 19 -12.51 -16.07 -1.18
C ARG A 19 -11.90 -16.90 -0.04
N ARG A 20 -11.82 -18.22 -0.21
CA ARG A 20 -11.18 -19.11 0.77
C ARG A 20 -9.69 -18.80 0.92
N GLU A 21 -8.96 -18.64 -0.20
CA GLU A 21 -7.54 -18.27 -0.17
C GLU A 21 -7.33 -16.91 0.49
N PHE A 22 -8.19 -15.93 0.19
CA PHE A 22 -8.14 -14.62 0.84
C PHE A 22 -8.30 -14.71 2.37
N LEU A 23 -9.32 -15.40 2.84
CA LEU A 23 -9.52 -15.59 4.28
C LEU A 23 -8.39 -16.38 4.93
N GLN A 24 -7.81 -17.34 4.22
CA GLN A 24 -6.64 -18.07 4.69
C GLN A 24 -5.42 -17.15 4.80
N MET A 25 -5.16 -16.31 3.79
CA MET A 25 -4.08 -15.31 3.83
C MET A 25 -4.19 -14.42 5.08
N LEU A 26 -5.37 -13.91 5.40
CA LEU A 26 -5.58 -13.07 6.58
C LEU A 26 -5.33 -13.84 7.88
N ARG A 27 -5.91 -15.04 8.03
CA ARG A 27 -5.76 -15.86 9.24
C ARG A 27 -4.31 -16.27 9.52
N GLU A 28 -3.59 -16.65 8.48
CA GLU A 28 -2.22 -17.17 8.58
C GLU A 28 -1.16 -16.08 8.47
N SER A 29 -1.58 -14.83 8.23
CA SER A 29 -0.67 -13.71 7.92
C SER A 29 0.37 -14.11 6.85
N SER A 30 -0.08 -14.84 5.83
CA SER A 30 0.79 -15.46 4.82
C SER A 30 1.17 -14.52 3.67
N ALA A 31 0.85 -13.22 3.80
CA ALA A 31 1.35 -12.19 2.90
C ALA A 31 2.87 -12.02 3.02
N GLY A 32 3.53 -11.84 1.89
CA GLY A 32 4.93 -11.45 1.81
C GLY A 32 5.07 -10.05 1.21
N TYR A 33 6.29 -9.47 1.29
CA TYR A 33 6.56 -8.18 0.70
C TYR A 33 7.87 -8.22 -0.08
N HIS A 34 7.86 -7.64 -1.28
CA HIS A 34 9.07 -7.24 -1.99
C HIS A 34 9.34 -5.78 -1.69
N PHE A 35 10.61 -5.43 -1.60
CA PHE A 35 11.05 -4.07 -1.34
C PHE A 35 11.71 -3.53 -2.60
N GLN A 36 11.02 -2.59 -3.27
CA GLN A 36 11.52 -1.94 -4.47
C GLN A 36 12.36 -0.72 -4.07
N PRO A 37 13.64 -0.63 -4.49
CA PRO A 37 14.49 0.49 -4.11
C PRO A 37 14.08 1.79 -4.81
N ILE A 38 14.11 2.88 -4.04
CA ILE A 38 13.94 4.26 -4.52
C ILE A 38 15.30 4.94 -4.43
N PHE A 39 15.79 5.42 -5.57
CA PHE A 39 17.10 6.02 -5.69
C PHE A 39 17.03 7.54 -5.69
N SER A 40 18.01 8.18 -5.06
CA SER A 40 18.23 9.61 -5.20
C SER A 40 18.81 9.90 -6.58
N ALA A 41 18.17 10.80 -7.32
CA ALA A 41 18.67 11.27 -8.61
C ALA A 41 19.98 12.08 -8.48
N HIS A 42 20.23 12.68 -7.30
CA HIS A 42 21.44 13.46 -7.06
C HIS A 42 22.66 12.60 -6.72
N THR A 43 22.43 11.53 -5.93
CA THR A 43 23.54 10.73 -5.39
C THR A 43 23.69 9.35 -6.04
N GLY A 44 22.66 8.89 -6.77
CA GLY A 44 22.57 7.53 -7.31
C GLY A 44 22.48 6.44 -6.24
N ARG A 45 22.23 6.81 -4.97
CA ARG A 45 22.15 5.85 -3.87
C ARG A 45 20.70 5.55 -3.52
N VAL A 46 20.47 4.36 -2.95
CA VAL A 46 19.17 3.99 -2.41
C VAL A 46 18.89 4.81 -1.15
N GLU A 47 17.79 5.55 -1.13
CA GLU A 47 17.32 6.35 0.00
C GLU A 47 16.10 5.75 0.69
N ALA A 48 15.31 4.97 -0.05
CA ALA A 48 14.09 4.36 0.46
C ALA A 48 13.79 3.04 -0.23
N TYR A 49 12.81 2.33 0.31
CA TYR A 49 12.18 1.17 -0.34
C TYR A 49 10.67 1.27 -0.23
N GLU A 50 9.98 0.94 -1.31
CA GLU A 50 8.54 0.72 -1.32
C GLU A 50 8.24 -0.74 -1.00
N ALA A 51 7.30 -0.97 -0.08
CA ALA A 51 6.82 -2.30 0.28
C ALA A 51 5.67 -2.74 -0.61
N LEU A 52 5.92 -3.68 -1.49
CA LEU A 52 4.95 -4.20 -2.45
C LEU A 52 4.42 -5.57 -2.01
N LEU A 53 3.12 -5.66 -1.76
CA LEU A 53 2.43 -6.89 -1.36
C LEU A 53 2.67 -8.02 -2.36
N ARG A 54 2.98 -9.20 -1.85
CA ARG A 54 3.11 -10.45 -2.62
C ARG A 54 2.40 -11.57 -1.89
N VAL A 55 1.46 -12.20 -2.56
CA VAL A 55 0.74 -13.36 -2.03
C VAL A 55 1.16 -14.59 -2.83
N LYS A 56 1.52 -15.65 -2.13
CA LYS A 56 1.94 -16.92 -2.75
C LYS A 56 0.83 -17.96 -2.66
N MET A 57 -0.33 -17.63 -3.23
CA MET A 57 -1.47 -18.53 -3.34
C MET A 57 -1.89 -18.66 -4.80
N PRO A 58 -2.35 -19.82 -5.25
CA PRO A 58 -2.58 -20.11 -6.68
C PRO A 58 -3.51 -19.11 -7.37
N LEU A 59 -4.61 -18.72 -6.71
CA LEU A 59 -5.60 -17.81 -7.27
C LEU A 59 -5.45 -16.37 -6.79
N LEU A 60 -4.83 -16.15 -5.63
CA LEU A 60 -4.70 -14.84 -4.98
C LEU A 60 -3.28 -14.29 -5.17
N SER A 61 -2.83 -14.11 -6.41
CA SER A 61 -1.47 -13.63 -6.71
C SER A 61 -1.39 -12.11 -6.91
N SER A 62 -2.50 -11.45 -7.22
CA SER A 62 -2.55 -10.00 -7.52
C SER A 62 -2.96 -9.18 -6.29
N PRO A 63 -2.21 -8.11 -5.93
CA PRO A 63 -2.64 -7.14 -4.92
C PRO A 63 -4.02 -6.53 -5.21
N LEU A 64 -4.33 -6.25 -6.48
CA LEU A 64 -5.64 -5.73 -6.88
C LEU A 64 -6.78 -6.70 -6.54
N THR A 65 -6.55 -8.01 -6.71
CA THR A 65 -7.53 -9.03 -6.32
C THR A 65 -7.72 -9.06 -4.80
N VAL A 66 -6.64 -8.91 -4.03
CA VAL A 66 -6.71 -8.79 -2.56
C VAL A 66 -7.58 -7.61 -2.16
N MET A 67 -7.33 -6.42 -2.75
CA MET A 67 -8.09 -5.20 -2.44
C MET A 67 -9.57 -5.31 -2.84
N LYS A 68 -9.85 -5.91 -4.01
CA LYS A 68 -11.23 -6.17 -4.45
C LYS A 68 -11.97 -7.04 -3.42
N LEU A 69 -11.38 -8.16 -3.02
CA LEU A 69 -11.99 -9.06 -2.03
C LEU A 69 -12.12 -8.41 -0.65
N ALA A 70 -11.15 -7.59 -0.25
CA ALA A 70 -11.20 -6.85 1.00
C ALA A 70 -12.42 -5.91 1.03
N ARG A 71 -12.70 -5.21 -0.06
CA ARG A 71 -13.90 -4.36 -0.20
C ARG A 71 -15.19 -5.19 -0.20
N GLU A 72 -15.25 -6.26 -1.02
CA GLU A 72 -16.45 -7.12 -1.14
C GLU A 72 -16.81 -7.84 0.17
N MET A 73 -15.83 -8.14 1.01
CA MET A 73 -16.01 -8.93 2.23
C MET A 73 -15.92 -8.11 3.51
N ASP A 74 -15.86 -6.78 3.40
CA ASP A 74 -15.70 -5.86 4.55
C ASP A 74 -14.47 -6.21 5.41
N LYS A 75 -13.31 -6.37 4.75
CA LYS A 75 -12.03 -6.77 5.35
C LYS A 75 -10.88 -5.79 5.07
N LEU A 76 -11.22 -4.54 4.77
CA LEU A 76 -10.20 -3.51 4.52
C LEU A 76 -9.30 -3.28 5.73
N TYR A 77 -9.89 -3.27 6.93
CA TYR A 77 -9.15 -3.11 8.18
C TYR A 77 -8.13 -4.22 8.40
N GLU A 78 -8.52 -5.48 8.19
CA GLU A 78 -7.63 -6.63 8.37
C GLU A 78 -6.47 -6.61 7.36
N VAL A 79 -6.72 -6.13 6.13
CA VAL A 79 -5.65 -5.96 5.13
C VAL A 79 -4.74 -4.80 5.51
N GLU A 80 -5.28 -3.66 5.94
CA GLU A 80 -4.53 -2.51 6.44
C GLU A 80 -3.58 -2.92 7.58
N ARG A 81 -4.13 -3.59 8.60
CA ARG A 81 -3.37 -4.08 9.74
C ARG A 81 -2.28 -5.07 9.32
N LEU A 82 -2.63 -6.06 8.49
CA LEU A 82 -1.70 -7.05 7.97
C LEU A 82 -0.54 -6.38 7.23
N THR A 83 -0.85 -5.41 6.37
CA THR A 83 0.13 -4.66 5.58
C THR A 83 1.08 -3.90 6.50
N ALA A 84 0.55 -3.10 7.42
CA ALA A 84 1.36 -2.30 8.33
C ALA A 84 2.35 -3.16 9.12
N PHE A 85 1.86 -4.16 9.84
CA PHE A 85 2.70 -4.97 10.73
C PHE A 85 3.66 -5.90 9.98
N LYS A 86 3.20 -6.53 8.90
CA LYS A 86 4.00 -7.53 8.18
C LYS A 86 5.12 -6.89 7.36
N ALA A 87 4.84 -5.78 6.67
CA ALA A 87 5.85 -5.06 5.92
C ALA A 87 6.90 -4.44 6.86
N ALA A 88 6.48 -3.74 7.93
CA ALA A 88 7.38 -3.16 8.91
C ALA A 88 8.27 -4.22 9.59
N SER A 89 7.67 -5.34 10.03
CA SER A 89 8.42 -6.45 10.65
C SER A 89 9.47 -7.03 9.70
N THR A 90 9.11 -7.23 8.43
CA THR A 90 10.03 -7.77 7.43
C THR A 90 11.17 -6.77 7.15
N PHE A 91 10.84 -5.49 7.04
CA PHE A 91 11.82 -4.43 6.79
C PHE A 91 12.83 -4.30 7.94
N VAL A 92 12.34 -4.21 9.19
CA VAL A 92 13.18 -4.15 10.39
C VAL A 92 14.06 -5.39 10.53
N MET A 93 13.52 -6.57 10.21
CA MET A 93 14.32 -7.80 10.16
C MET A 93 15.48 -7.69 9.15
N MET A 94 15.26 -7.08 7.98
CA MET A 94 16.32 -6.87 6.98
C MET A 94 17.37 -5.87 7.46
N GLN A 95 16.96 -4.80 8.14
CA GLN A 95 17.87 -3.84 8.80
C GLN A 95 18.72 -4.53 9.88
N ASN A 96 18.11 -5.33 10.75
CA ASN A 96 18.80 -6.06 11.81
C ASN A 96 19.80 -7.11 11.28
N ARG A 97 19.56 -7.63 10.07
CA ARG A 97 20.49 -8.52 9.37
C ARG A 97 21.58 -7.79 8.56
N GLY A 98 21.63 -6.47 8.65
CA GLY A 98 22.61 -5.64 7.93
C GLY A 98 22.38 -5.57 6.42
N ARG A 99 21.19 -5.97 5.93
CA ARG A 99 20.85 -5.91 4.51
C ARG A 99 20.37 -4.54 4.07
N LEU A 100 19.86 -3.73 5.01
CA LEU A 100 19.39 -2.37 4.80
C LEU A 100 19.99 -1.45 5.86
N HIS A 101 20.24 -0.21 5.47
CA HIS A 101 20.67 0.83 6.42
C HIS A 101 19.52 1.22 7.36
N ARG A 102 19.81 1.54 8.63
CA ARG A 102 18.80 1.94 9.62
C ARG A 102 18.08 3.24 9.26
N ASN A 103 18.76 4.15 8.58
CA ASN A 103 18.17 5.44 8.17
C ASN A 103 17.45 5.39 6.82
N THR A 104 17.28 4.20 6.23
CA THR A 104 16.55 4.03 4.97
C THR A 104 15.06 4.14 5.24
N LYS A 105 14.35 4.92 4.44
CA LYS A 105 12.89 5.08 4.55
C LYS A 105 12.15 3.86 4.03
N LEU A 106 11.01 3.59 4.65
CA LEU A 106 10.02 2.61 4.20
C LEU A 106 8.78 3.33 3.71
N PHE A 107 8.47 3.18 2.45
CA PHE A 107 7.20 3.58 1.85
C PHE A 107 6.22 2.41 1.97
N LEU A 108 5.04 2.68 2.54
CA LEU A 108 4.06 1.68 2.89
C LEU A 108 2.68 2.07 2.37
N ASN A 109 2.18 1.29 1.42
CA ASN A 109 0.82 1.47 0.91
C ASN A 109 -0.22 1.33 2.02
N SER A 110 -1.17 2.23 2.05
CA SER A 110 -2.21 2.33 3.06
C SER A 110 -3.55 2.68 2.43
N ILE A 111 -4.62 2.09 2.95
CA ILE A 111 -5.98 2.25 2.43
C ILE A 111 -6.54 3.59 2.92
N ALA A 112 -6.92 4.49 2.00
CA ALA A 112 -7.37 5.85 2.32
C ALA A 112 -8.59 5.89 3.26
N SER A 113 -9.49 4.90 3.13
CA SER A 113 -10.72 4.77 3.92
C SER A 113 -10.60 3.92 5.18
N SER A 114 -9.41 3.43 5.53
CA SER A 114 -9.17 2.57 6.70
C SER A 114 -8.04 3.11 7.56
N SER A 115 -8.09 2.92 8.87
CA SER A 115 -7.02 3.29 9.80
C SER A 115 -6.90 2.25 10.91
N LEU A 116 -5.72 2.11 11.49
CA LEU A 116 -5.51 1.25 12.66
C LEU A 116 -6.30 1.77 13.87
N THR A 117 -6.70 0.86 14.77
CA THR A 117 -7.25 1.23 16.08
C THR A 117 -6.17 1.85 16.96
N ASP A 118 -6.57 2.52 18.03
CA ASP A 118 -5.62 3.13 18.97
C ASP A 118 -4.73 2.07 19.64
N GLU A 119 -5.27 0.87 19.89
CA GLU A 119 -4.54 -0.28 20.43
C GLU A 119 -3.49 -0.77 19.43
N ASP A 120 -3.87 -0.93 18.15
CA ASP A 120 -2.94 -1.36 17.10
C ASP A 120 -1.87 -0.30 16.82
N VAL A 121 -2.21 0.99 16.89
CA VAL A 121 -1.24 2.09 16.80
C VAL A 121 -0.23 2.03 17.94
N ALA A 122 -0.70 1.81 19.17
CA ALA A 122 0.18 1.67 20.35
C ALA A 122 1.11 0.45 20.21
N GLU A 123 0.56 -0.69 19.75
CA GLU A 123 1.33 -1.90 19.47
C GLU A 123 2.38 -1.64 18.38
N PHE A 124 2.00 -1.01 17.28
CA PHE A 124 2.90 -0.69 16.16
C PHE A 124 4.05 0.21 16.62
N LYS A 125 3.75 1.28 17.36
CA LYS A 125 4.76 2.18 17.91
C LYS A 125 5.72 1.49 18.88
N ALA A 126 5.21 0.60 19.72
CA ALA A 126 6.04 -0.16 20.65
C ALA A 126 6.99 -1.13 19.93
N GLN A 127 6.51 -1.77 18.85
CA GLN A 127 7.32 -2.74 18.10
C GLN A 127 8.33 -2.07 17.14
N PHE A 128 7.99 -0.92 16.57
CA PHE A 128 8.70 -0.31 15.45
C PHE A 128 9.14 1.14 15.72
N ALA A 129 9.42 1.49 16.99
CA ALA A 129 9.77 2.85 17.40
C ALA A 129 10.90 3.48 16.56
N GLU A 130 11.95 2.70 16.23
CA GLU A 130 13.09 3.17 15.45
C GLU A 130 12.74 3.41 13.95
N LEU A 131 11.65 2.81 13.46
CA LEU A 131 11.20 2.96 12.08
C LEU A 131 10.35 4.22 11.87
N LEU A 132 9.68 4.73 12.90
CA LEU A 132 8.66 5.78 12.78
C LEU A 132 9.18 7.02 12.05
N ASN A 133 10.39 7.49 12.33
CA ASN A 133 11.00 8.64 11.65
C ASN A 133 11.36 8.39 10.17
N ASN A 134 11.32 7.13 9.74
CA ASN A 134 11.63 6.71 8.39
C ASN A 134 10.41 6.05 7.71
N LEU A 135 9.22 6.15 8.30
CA LEU A 135 7.99 5.62 7.74
C LEU A 135 7.30 6.67 6.87
N VAL A 136 6.95 6.31 5.65
CA VAL A 136 6.14 7.11 4.73
C VAL A 136 4.89 6.31 4.38
N ILE A 137 3.73 6.87 4.64
CA ILE A 137 2.43 6.27 4.31
C ILE A 137 2.00 6.75 2.93
N GLU A 138 1.81 5.81 2.01
CA GLU A 138 1.37 6.09 0.64
C GLU A 138 -0.15 5.97 0.54
N ILE A 139 -0.79 7.00 -0.02
CA ILE A 139 -2.22 7.02 -0.35
C ILE A 139 -2.33 7.23 -1.87
N THR A 140 -3.05 6.33 -2.54
CA THR A 140 -3.25 6.41 -3.99
C THR A 140 -4.25 7.52 -4.35
N GLU A 141 -3.98 8.28 -5.41
CA GLU A 141 -4.85 9.37 -5.88
C GLU A 141 -6.27 8.89 -6.23
N GLU A 142 -6.41 7.67 -6.73
CA GLU A 142 -7.70 7.08 -7.14
C GLU A 142 -8.63 6.74 -5.96
N GLU A 143 -8.12 6.67 -4.74
CA GLU A 143 -8.93 6.33 -3.58
C GLU A 143 -9.65 7.57 -3.01
N GLU A 144 -10.94 7.42 -2.73
CA GLU A 144 -11.69 8.44 -1.99
C GLU A 144 -11.13 8.54 -0.56
N ILE A 145 -10.66 9.73 -0.20
CA ILE A 145 -10.07 9.98 1.11
C ILE A 145 -11.17 10.10 2.16
N ASP A 146 -11.20 9.16 3.10
CA ASP A 146 -11.95 9.33 4.34
C ASP A 146 -11.17 10.23 5.29
N ARG A 147 -11.71 11.44 5.53
CA ARG A 147 -11.05 12.46 6.37
C ARG A 147 -10.83 11.99 7.80
N GLU A 148 -11.75 11.20 8.36
CA GLU A 148 -11.59 10.70 9.73
C GLU A 148 -10.45 9.67 9.79
N ALA A 149 -10.39 8.76 8.82
CA ALA A 149 -9.30 7.79 8.71
C ALA A 149 -7.95 8.49 8.50
N LEU A 150 -7.90 9.51 7.63
CA LEU A 150 -6.68 10.30 7.41
C LEU A 150 -6.22 11.02 8.67
N GLU A 151 -7.12 11.67 9.39
CA GLU A 151 -6.81 12.37 10.66
C GLU A 151 -6.34 11.38 11.75
N ARG A 152 -6.87 10.17 11.78
CA ARG A 152 -6.36 9.11 12.67
C ARG A 152 -4.93 8.71 12.30
N LYS A 153 -4.64 8.52 11.00
CA LYS A 153 -3.28 8.24 10.51
C LYS A 153 -2.30 9.36 10.87
N ARG A 154 -2.69 10.63 10.68
CA ARG A 154 -1.87 11.79 11.06
C ARG A 154 -1.56 11.78 12.56
N ARG A 155 -2.57 11.60 13.40
CA ARG A 155 -2.36 11.50 14.87
C ARG A 155 -1.50 10.30 15.24
N ALA A 156 -1.67 9.18 14.55
CA ALA A 156 -0.86 7.99 14.77
C ALA A 156 0.63 8.22 14.45
N LEU A 157 0.94 8.90 13.34
CA LEU A 157 2.33 9.21 12.98
C LEU A 157 2.90 10.36 13.82
N GLY A 158 2.07 11.35 14.19
CA GLY A 158 2.54 12.59 14.83
C GLY A 158 3.56 13.31 13.96
N ASP A 159 4.62 13.85 14.57
CA ASP A 159 5.70 14.56 13.86
C ASP A 159 6.79 13.60 13.33
N GLN A 160 6.61 12.29 13.43
CA GLN A 160 7.66 11.31 13.14
C GLN A 160 7.59 10.72 11.74
N GLY A 161 6.38 10.54 11.20
CA GLY A 161 6.18 9.96 9.87
C GLY A 161 5.83 10.98 8.81
N ALA A 162 5.80 10.53 7.56
CA ALA A 162 5.49 11.34 6.40
C ALA A 162 4.35 10.70 5.57
N PHE A 163 3.75 11.49 4.67
CA PHE A 163 2.77 11.04 3.71
C PHE A 163 3.27 11.18 2.29
N ALA A 164 2.89 10.24 1.42
CA ALA A 164 3.08 10.31 -0.02
C ALA A 164 1.74 10.17 -0.73
N LEU A 165 1.55 10.96 -1.78
CA LEU A 165 0.49 10.78 -2.76
C LEU A 165 1.05 9.92 -3.89
N ASP A 166 0.44 8.76 -4.14
CA ASP A 166 0.85 7.82 -5.18
C ASP A 166 0.00 7.94 -6.44
N ASP A 167 0.57 7.56 -7.57
CA ASP A 167 -0.02 7.57 -8.92
C ASP A 167 -0.56 8.94 -9.36
N TRP A 168 0.07 10.05 -8.90
CA TRP A 168 -0.37 11.39 -9.25
C TRP A 168 -0.30 11.62 -10.77
N GLY A 169 -1.46 12.04 -11.32
CA GLY A 169 -1.62 12.30 -12.74
C GLY A 169 -2.07 11.11 -13.58
N SER A 170 -2.54 10.03 -12.95
CA SER A 170 -3.12 8.86 -13.64
C SER A 170 -4.40 9.16 -14.45
N GLY A 171 -4.89 10.42 -14.41
CA GLY A 171 -6.07 10.91 -15.15
C GLY A 171 -7.30 11.15 -14.29
N TYR A 172 -7.23 10.82 -13.01
CA TYR A 172 -8.25 11.14 -12.00
C TYR A 172 -7.88 12.37 -11.18
N SER A 173 -6.89 13.16 -11.67
CA SER A 173 -6.28 14.30 -10.95
C SER A 173 -7.33 15.18 -10.28
N ASN A 174 -7.59 14.86 -9.04
CA ASN A 174 -8.44 15.66 -8.18
C ASN A 174 -7.50 16.55 -7.37
N SER A 175 -7.38 17.83 -7.76
CA SER A 175 -6.59 18.82 -6.99
C SER A 175 -6.94 18.82 -5.50
N ASN A 176 -8.11 18.24 -5.15
CA ASN A 176 -8.55 18.07 -3.77
C ASN A 176 -7.68 17.07 -3.00
N SER A 177 -7.21 15.98 -3.62
CA SER A 177 -6.39 14.98 -2.94
C SER A 177 -5.07 15.55 -2.44
N LEU A 178 -4.44 16.43 -3.23
CA LEU A 178 -3.23 17.18 -2.80
C LEU A 178 -3.52 18.10 -1.60
N LEU A 179 -4.66 18.81 -1.64
CA LEU A 179 -5.03 19.73 -0.55
C LEU A 179 -5.43 18.97 0.72
N GLU A 180 -6.14 17.87 0.59
CA GLU A 180 -6.60 17.06 1.72
C GLU A 180 -5.46 16.28 2.35
N LEU A 181 -4.63 15.63 1.54
CA LEU A 181 -3.50 14.84 2.02
C LEU A 181 -2.33 15.73 2.47
N SER A 182 -2.10 16.89 1.86
CA SER A 182 -0.89 17.72 2.11
C SER A 182 0.36 16.86 2.22
N PRO A 183 0.74 16.13 1.15
CA PRO A 183 1.77 15.10 1.23
C PRO A 183 3.18 15.71 1.29
N ASP A 184 4.11 14.99 1.94
CA ASP A 184 5.55 15.30 1.94
C ASP A 184 6.24 14.83 0.65
N TYR A 185 5.65 13.83 -0.02
CA TYR A 185 6.14 13.22 -1.26
C TYR A 185 5.01 13.09 -2.27
N ILE A 186 5.37 13.25 -3.54
CA ILE A 186 4.48 12.96 -4.68
C ILE A 186 5.20 11.94 -5.56
N LYS A 187 4.53 10.80 -5.84
CA LYS A 187 4.97 9.82 -6.81
C LYS A 187 4.20 10.06 -8.11
N VAL A 188 4.91 10.47 -9.14
CA VAL A 188 4.31 10.80 -10.44
C VAL A 188 4.05 9.53 -11.21
N ASP A 189 2.82 9.39 -11.74
CA ASP A 189 2.41 8.22 -12.52
C ASP A 189 3.27 8.03 -13.77
N ILE A 190 3.48 6.77 -14.15
CA ILE A 190 4.29 6.39 -15.31
C ILE A 190 3.77 6.99 -16.62
N ASN A 191 2.46 7.22 -16.75
CA ASN A 191 1.86 7.80 -17.96
C ASN A 191 2.30 9.26 -18.17
N ILE A 192 2.65 9.99 -17.10
CA ILE A 192 3.24 11.33 -17.20
C ILE A 192 4.72 11.22 -17.56
N ILE A 193 5.46 10.36 -16.87
CA ILE A 193 6.92 10.28 -17.00
C ILE A 193 7.35 9.62 -18.32
N CYS A 194 6.57 8.64 -18.82
CA CYS A 194 6.89 7.98 -20.08
C CYS A 194 6.98 8.99 -21.22
N ASP A 195 8.11 8.98 -21.97
CA ASP A 195 8.37 9.86 -23.12
C ASP A 195 8.39 11.37 -22.78
N ILE A 196 8.53 11.77 -21.52
CA ILE A 196 8.55 13.17 -21.08
C ILE A 196 9.71 13.97 -21.72
N ASP A 197 10.81 13.30 -22.07
CA ASP A 197 11.98 13.90 -22.74
C ASP A 197 11.69 14.34 -24.17
N THR A 198 10.67 13.77 -24.82
CA THR A 198 10.30 14.04 -26.22
C THR A 198 8.91 14.68 -26.37
N ASP A 199 8.09 14.67 -25.33
CA ASP A 199 6.72 15.20 -25.32
C ASP A 199 6.69 16.60 -24.68
N ALA A 200 6.51 17.63 -25.55
CA ALA A 200 6.51 19.04 -25.10
C ALA A 200 5.32 19.37 -24.18
N ASP A 201 4.18 18.69 -24.30
CA ASP A 201 3.00 18.94 -23.47
C ASP A 201 3.25 18.38 -22.06
N LYS A 202 3.88 17.21 -21.94
CA LYS A 202 4.26 16.61 -20.67
C LYS A 202 5.34 17.41 -19.92
N GLN A 203 6.23 18.10 -20.67
CA GLN A 203 7.26 18.95 -20.08
C GLN A 203 6.70 20.24 -19.45
N GLN A 204 5.44 20.56 -19.67
CA GLN A 204 4.79 21.76 -19.12
C GLN A 204 3.94 21.45 -17.85
N LEU A 205 3.79 20.17 -17.49
CA LEU A 205 3.15 19.75 -16.24
C LEU A 205 4.07 19.91 -15.04
#